data_5cf2dbfdfefba6a934d318fcc159c780
#
_entry.id   5cf2dbfdfefba6a934d318fcc159c780
#
_cell.length_a   1.000
_cell.length_b   1.000
_cell.length_c   1.000
_cell.angle_alpha   90.00
_cell.angle_beta   90.00
_cell.angle_gamma   90.00
#
_symmetry.space_group_name_H-M   'P 1'
#
loop_
_entity.id
_entity.type
_entity.pdbx_description
1 polymer ?
#
loop_
_entity_poly.entity_id
_entity_poly.type
_entity_poly.pdbx_seq_one_letter_code
_entity_poly.pdbx_strand_id
1 'polypeptide(L)'
;RDTMRERLPLADLRRNIATGAIRGFAVTATSYATNTAVTFFDGAPSIEPWVRATRVGVRAPIRLDHIMASASIPIFFPPVRIQGAWYGDGAVRMTSPLSPAIHLGADRIVAVGVRRWRGPAELRPVRHPAHRDVLAPSHIAGTLLNAVFLETIESDVERLEMVNRLVERMSEEAREASGMR
;
A
#
# COMPACT_ATOMS: atom_id res chain seq x y z
N ARG A 1 -16.39 0.99 15.81
CA ARG A 1 -15.91 2.38 15.58
C ARG A 1 -15.42 3.03 16.87
N ASP A 2 -16.15 2.91 17.94
CA ASP A 2 -15.81 3.60 19.21
C ASP A 2 -14.51 3.08 19.83
N THR A 3 -14.31 1.79 19.88
CA THR A 3 -13.05 1.16 20.35
C THR A 3 -11.82 1.60 19.54
N MET A 4 -11.94 1.83 18.24
CA MET A 4 -10.84 2.32 17.41
C MET A 4 -10.57 3.81 17.62
N ARG A 5 -11.60 4.62 17.87
CA ARG A 5 -11.42 6.05 18.22
C ARG A 5 -10.63 6.24 19.50
N GLU A 6 -10.89 5.40 20.48
CA GLU A 6 -10.20 5.44 21.78
C GLU A 6 -8.74 4.96 21.70
N ARG A 7 -8.44 4.02 20.79
CA ARG A 7 -7.11 3.39 20.68
C ARG A 7 -6.18 4.05 19.65
N LEU A 8 -6.69 4.87 18.73
CA LEU A 8 -5.89 5.54 17.73
C LEU A 8 -5.62 7.00 18.10
N PRO A 9 -4.40 7.34 18.55
CA PRO A 9 -4.05 8.69 19.02
C PRO A 9 -3.82 9.63 17.80
N LEU A 10 -4.86 9.91 17.02
CA LEU A 10 -4.76 10.77 15.83
C LEU A 10 -4.37 12.23 16.18
N ALA A 11 -4.65 12.68 17.40
CA ALA A 11 -4.18 13.98 17.88
C ALA A 11 -2.66 14.00 18.05
N ASP A 12 -2.08 12.89 18.52
CA ASP A 12 -0.63 12.74 18.67
C ASP A 12 0.06 12.65 17.32
N LEU A 13 -0.56 12.01 16.33
CA LEU A 13 -0.07 11.98 14.96
C LEU A 13 0.14 13.42 14.42
N ARG A 14 -0.87 14.28 14.56
CA ARG A 14 -0.78 15.68 14.11
C ARG A 14 0.29 16.46 14.84
N ARG A 15 0.39 16.27 16.16
CA ARG A 15 1.44 16.89 16.97
C ARG A 15 2.84 16.45 16.51
N ASN A 16 3.03 15.16 16.27
CA ASN A 16 4.30 14.60 15.84
C ASN A 16 4.69 15.06 14.42
N ILE A 17 3.73 15.27 13.52
CA ILE A 17 3.97 15.89 12.23
C ILE A 17 4.36 17.36 12.42
N ALA A 18 3.64 18.12 13.24
CA ALA A 18 3.89 19.52 13.48
C ALA A 18 5.27 19.80 14.13
N THR A 19 5.75 18.88 14.99
CA THR A 19 7.09 18.97 15.62
C THR A 19 8.20 18.39 14.75
N GLY A 20 7.89 17.80 13.58
CA GLY A 20 8.86 17.14 12.71
C GLY A 20 9.34 15.77 13.21
N ALA A 21 8.78 15.23 14.28
CA ALA A 21 9.08 13.88 14.76
C ALA A 21 8.65 12.80 13.74
N ILE A 22 7.60 13.09 12.96
CA ILE A 22 7.15 12.28 11.82
C ILE A 22 7.09 13.21 10.61
N ARG A 23 7.77 12.84 9.51
CA ARG A 23 7.76 13.61 8.27
C ARG A 23 6.39 13.59 7.60
N GLY A 24 5.71 12.46 7.61
CA GLY A 24 4.38 12.30 7.05
C GLY A 24 3.78 10.94 7.37
N PHE A 25 2.48 10.86 7.25
CA PHE A 25 1.70 9.65 7.42
C PHE A 25 0.70 9.51 6.28
N ALA A 26 0.57 8.31 5.74
CA ALA A 26 -0.31 8.04 4.61
C ALA A 26 -1.16 6.79 4.83
N VAL A 27 -2.36 6.83 4.30
CA VAL A 27 -3.30 5.71 4.29
C VAL A 27 -3.88 5.59 2.89
N THR A 28 -3.84 4.39 2.31
CA THR A 28 -4.36 4.15 0.98
C THR A 28 -5.70 3.43 1.03
N ALA A 29 -6.65 3.93 0.24
CA ALA A 29 -7.95 3.31 0.01
C ALA A 29 -8.25 3.25 -1.49
N THR A 30 -9.13 2.36 -1.90
CA THR A 30 -9.61 2.26 -3.28
C THR A 30 -10.86 3.08 -3.46
N SER A 31 -10.87 4.02 -4.39
CA SER A 31 -12.08 4.75 -4.79
C SER A 31 -12.93 3.89 -5.72
N TYR A 32 -14.16 3.61 -5.33
CA TYR A 32 -15.11 2.88 -6.18
C TYR A 32 -15.66 3.73 -7.34
N ALA A 33 -15.63 5.07 -7.21
CA ALA A 33 -16.08 5.95 -8.27
C ALA A 33 -15.10 6.03 -9.44
N THR A 34 -13.79 6.05 -9.15
CA THR A 34 -12.74 6.22 -10.17
C THR A 34 -11.95 4.95 -10.44
N ASN A 35 -12.16 3.90 -9.65
CA ASN A 35 -11.40 2.64 -9.71
C ASN A 35 -9.88 2.85 -9.59
N THR A 36 -9.45 3.79 -8.74
CA THR A 36 -8.05 4.16 -8.50
C THR A 36 -7.67 3.97 -7.03
N ALA A 37 -6.38 3.73 -6.78
CA ALA A 37 -5.84 3.80 -5.42
C ALA A 37 -5.65 5.27 -5.04
N VAL A 38 -6.29 5.69 -3.95
CA VAL A 38 -6.19 7.04 -3.38
C VAL A 38 -5.41 6.95 -2.08
N THR A 39 -4.24 7.56 -2.05
CA THR A 39 -3.41 7.70 -0.85
C THR A 39 -3.70 9.05 -0.21
N PHE A 40 -4.42 9.04 0.89
CA PHE A 40 -4.59 10.20 1.74
C PHE A 40 -3.33 10.37 2.59
N PHE A 41 -2.73 11.54 2.57
CA PHE A 41 -1.54 11.80 3.36
C PHE A 41 -1.60 13.13 4.11
N ASP A 42 -0.99 13.16 5.29
CA ASP A 42 -0.70 14.36 6.08
C ASP A 42 0.80 14.39 6.39
N GLY A 43 1.42 15.55 6.37
CA GLY A 43 2.87 15.61 6.58
C GLY A 43 3.47 16.98 6.25
N ALA A 44 4.80 17.02 6.24
CA ALA A 44 5.60 18.22 6.00
C ALA A 44 5.10 19.00 4.77
N PRO A 45 5.17 20.36 4.79
CA PRO A 45 4.71 21.18 3.66
C PRO A 45 5.38 20.84 2.33
N SER A 46 6.62 20.37 2.37
CA SER A 46 7.41 19.98 1.19
C SER A 46 6.94 18.71 0.47
N ILE A 47 6.02 17.96 1.05
CA ILE A 47 5.46 16.79 0.38
C ILE A 47 4.37 17.25 -0.57
N GLU A 48 4.53 17.01 -1.87
CA GLU A 48 3.58 17.40 -2.89
C GLU A 48 2.54 16.30 -3.16
N PRO A 49 1.28 16.64 -3.46
CA PRO A 49 0.32 15.72 -4.04
C PRO A 49 0.85 15.12 -5.35
N TRP A 50 0.47 13.89 -5.66
CA TRP A 50 0.93 13.25 -6.89
C TRP A 50 -0.21 12.57 -7.65
N VAL A 51 -0.03 12.43 -8.96
CA VAL A 51 -0.92 11.71 -9.85
C VAL A 51 -0.11 10.72 -10.67
N ARG A 52 -0.59 9.48 -10.75
CA ARG A 52 -0.08 8.40 -11.60
C ARG A 52 -1.27 7.76 -12.31
N ALA A 53 -1.04 6.92 -13.31
CA ALA A 53 -2.09 6.33 -14.14
C ALA A 53 -3.26 5.71 -13.36
N THR A 54 -2.97 5.02 -12.25
CA THR A 54 -3.99 4.31 -11.45
C THR A 54 -3.95 4.69 -9.96
N ARG A 55 -3.15 5.70 -9.59
CA ARG A 55 -2.87 6.07 -8.19
C ARG A 55 -2.77 7.57 -8.04
N VAL A 56 -3.34 8.09 -6.98
CA VAL A 56 -3.24 9.51 -6.65
C VAL A 56 -2.89 9.67 -5.16
N GLY A 57 -2.07 10.67 -4.85
CA GLY A 57 -1.82 11.12 -3.48
C GLY A 57 -2.50 12.44 -3.23
N VAL A 58 -3.36 12.47 -2.22
CA VAL A 58 -4.17 13.63 -1.85
C VAL A 58 -3.81 14.06 -0.44
N ARG A 59 -3.41 15.32 -0.30
CA ARG A 59 -3.16 15.89 1.02
C ARG A 59 -4.48 16.05 1.78
N ALA A 60 -4.58 15.42 2.93
CA ALA A 60 -5.75 15.51 3.80
C ALA A 60 -5.36 15.25 5.25
N PRO A 61 -5.96 15.95 6.23
CA PRO A 61 -5.84 15.57 7.63
C PRO A 61 -6.38 14.14 7.83
N ILE A 62 -5.54 13.24 8.34
CA ILE A 62 -5.92 11.85 8.50
C ILE A 62 -6.99 11.74 9.57
N ARG A 63 -8.06 11.01 9.24
CA ARG A 63 -9.22 10.73 10.09
C ARG A 63 -9.44 9.24 10.20
N LEU A 64 -10.21 8.84 11.20
CA LEU A 64 -10.59 7.44 11.39
C LEU A 64 -11.24 6.83 10.12
N ASP A 65 -12.05 7.61 9.41
CA ASP A 65 -12.72 7.12 8.20
C ASP A 65 -11.72 6.73 7.08
N HIS A 66 -10.56 7.41 6.96
CA HIS A 66 -9.51 7.00 6.04
C HIS A 66 -8.92 5.63 6.42
N ILE A 67 -8.66 5.41 7.72
CA ILE A 67 -8.13 4.15 8.24
C ILE A 67 -9.16 3.02 8.07
N MET A 68 -10.42 3.31 8.40
CA MET A 68 -11.50 2.34 8.22
C MET A 68 -11.70 1.96 6.74
N ALA A 69 -11.62 2.94 5.83
CA ALA A 69 -11.70 2.69 4.39
C ALA A 69 -10.57 1.79 3.91
N SER A 70 -9.33 2.06 4.36
CA SER A 70 -8.13 1.28 4.01
C SER A 70 -8.21 -0.18 4.45
N ALA A 71 -8.98 -0.49 5.49
CA ALA A 71 -9.17 -1.83 6.04
C ALA A 71 -10.52 -2.46 5.66
N SER A 72 -11.32 -1.80 4.81
CA SER A 72 -12.65 -2.30 4.41
C SER A 72 -12.54 -3.28 3.26
N ILE A 73 -12.15 -4.52 3.58
CA ILE A 73 -12.05 -5.63 2.62
C ILE A 73 -13.43 -5.85 1.97
N PRO A 74 -13.53 -5.80 0.63
CA PRO A 74 -14.79 -6.02 -0.08
C PRO A 74 -15.45 -7.34 0.33
N ILE A 75 -16.78 -7.35 0.33
CA ILE A 75 -17.63 -8.50 0.73
C ILE A 75 -17.68 -8.68 2.25
N PHE A 76 -16.55 -8.52 2.98
CA PHE A 76 -16.51 -8.73 4.43
C PHE A 76 -16.88 -7.47 5.22
N PHE A 77 -16.51 -6.29 4.71
CA PHE A 77 -16.77 -5.03 5.37
C PHE A 77 -17.48 -4.05 4.43
N PRO A 78 -18.41 -3.23 4.97
CA PRO A 78 -19.07 -2.22 4.16
C PRO A 78 -18.08 -1.14 3.73
N PRO A 79 -18.26 -0.56 2.53
CA PRO A 79 -17.46 0.57 2.10
C PRO A 79 -17.66 1.78 3.00
N VAL A 80 -16.67 2.66 3.06
CA VAL A 80 -16.69 3.87 3.88
C VAL A 80 -16.88 5.09 2.99
N ARG A 81 -17.79 5.98 3.40
CA ARG A 81 -18.04 7.24 2.68
C ARG A 81 -17.13 8.34 3.20
N ILE A 82 -16.30 8.91 2.31
CA ILE A 82 -15.41 10.03 2.60
C ILE A 82 -15.72 11.15 1.59
N GLN A 83 -16.11 12.34 2.09
CA GLN A 83 -16.41 13.51 1.25
C GLN A 83 -17.37 13.20 0.08
N GLY A 84 -18.37 12.36 0.32
CA GLY A 84 -19.39 12.04 -0.67
C GLY A 84 -19.08 10.85 -1.57
N ALA A 85 -17.84 10.40 -1.66
CA ALA A 85 -17.43 9.21 -2.44
C ALA A 85 -17.27 7.96 -1.57
N TRP A 86 -17.42 6.78 -2.18
CA TRP A 86 -17.28 5.49 -1.51
C TRP A 86 -15.87 4.91 -1.72
N TYR A 87 -15.30 4.42 -0.63
CA TYR A 87 -13.97 3.83 -0.59
C TYR A 87 -13.98 2.45 0.08
N GLY A 88 -13.08 1.60 -0.36
CA GLY A 88 -12.81 0.29 0.21
C GLY A 88 -11.31 0.05 0.38
N ASP A 89 -10.94 -1.18 0.71
CA ASP A 89 -9.57 -1.59 0.99
C ASP A 89 -8.58 -1.15 -0.09
N GLY A 90 -7.47 -0.55 0.35
CA GLY A 90 -6.44 -0.03 -0.53
C GLY A 90 -5.75 -1.10 -1.37
N ALA A 91 -5.61 -2.31 -0.87
CA ALA A 91 -4.93 -3.41 -1.56
C ALA A 91 -5.62 -3.79 -2.88
N VAL A 92 -6.93 -3.54 -3.03
CA VAL A 92 -7.68 -3.86 -4.27
C VAL A 92 -7.06 -3.19 -5.51
N ARG A 93 -6.54 -1.96 -5.37
CA ARG A 93 -5.98 -1.19 -6.50
C ARG A 93 -4.54 -0.74 -6.29
N MET A 94 -3.93 -1.06 -5.15
CA MET A 94 -2.56 -0.68 -4.84
C MET A 94 -1.55 -1.66 -5.46
N THR A 95 -1.12 -1.35 -6.67
CA THR A 95 -0.12 -2.13 -7.42
C THR A 95 1.33 -1.83 -7.04
N SER A 96 1.57 -0.79 -6.23
CA SER A 96 2.92 -0.39 -5.77
C SER A 96 2.82 0.13 -4.33
N PRO A 97 2.73 -0.75 -3.34
CA PRO A 97 2.51 -0.40 -1.94
C PRO A 97 3.65 0.41 -1.31
N LEU A 98 4.86 0.35 -1.85
CA LEU A 98 6.01 1.11 -1.36
C LEU A 98 6.06 2.54 -1.93
N SER A 99 5.34 2.81 -3.02
CA SER A 99 5.31 4.11 -3.69
C SER A 99 4.91 5.28 -2.78
N PRO A 100 3.92 5.18 -1.88
CA PRO A 100 3.61 6.26 -0.95
C PRO A 100 4.79 6.66 -0.05
N ALA A 101 5.57 5.69 0.45
CA ALA A 101 6.73 5.99 1.28
C ALA A 101 7.78 6.81 0.52
N ILE A 102 8.01 6.48 -0.76
CA ILE A 102 8.92 7.23 -1.65
C ILE A 102 8.41 8.67 -1.85
N HIS A 103 7.10 8.84 -2.12
CA HIS A 103 6.50 10.17 -2.28
C HIS A 103 6.53 11.00 -0.99
N LEU A 104 6.50 10.36 0.17
CA LEU A 104 6.69 11.01 1.47
C LEU A 104 8.17 11.36 1.74
N GLY A 105 9.11 10.94 0.88
CA GLY A 105 10.53 11.26 0.96
C GLY A 105 11.33 10.29 1.83
N ALA A 106 10.97 9.02 1.86
CA ALA A 106 11.74 7.98 2.52
C ALA A 106 12.97 7.58 1.69
N ASP A 107 14.15 7.63 2.30
CA ASP A 107 15.41 7.13 1.71
C ASP A 107 15.62 5.65 2.01
N ARG A 108 14.98 5.14 3.06
CA ARG A 108 15.00 3.74 3.47
C ARG A 108 13.60 3.28 3.80
N ILE A 109 13.24 2.10 3.33
CA ILE A 109 11.90 1.53 3.52
C ILE A 109 12.01 0.20 4.23
N VAL A 110 11.23 0.04 5.30
CA VAL A 110 11.00 -1.25 5.95
C VAL A 110 9.58 -1.68 5.60
N ALA A 111 9.46 -2.75 4.81
CA ALA A 111 8.18 -3.32 4.47
C ALA A 111 7.79 -4.41 5.48
N VAL A 112 6.60 -4.26 6.10
CA VAL A 112 6.04 -5.25 7.02
C VAL A 112 4.85 -5.91 6.35
N GLY A 113 5.02 -7.17 5.95
CA GLY A 113 3.98 -7.99 5.34
C GLY A 113 3.39 -8.97 6.34
N VAL A 114 2.16 -9.41 6.08
CA VAL A 114 1.47 -10.44 6.87
C VAL A 114 1.79 -11.87 6.39
N ARG A 115 2.50 -11.99 5.27
CA ARG A 115 2.86 -13.28 4.67
C ARG A 115 4.33 -13.60 4.93
N ARG A 116 4.62 -14.88 5.16
CA ARG A 116 6.00 -15.35 5.20
C ARG A 116 6.61 -15.28 3.81
N TRP A 117 7.75 -14.60 3.68
CA TRP A 117 8.56 -14.64 2.47
C TRP A 117 8.95 -16.08 2.14
N ARG A 118 8.68 -16.52 0.92
CA ARG A 118 9.11 -17.81 0.40
C ARG A 118 10.21 -17.58 -0.61
N GLY A 119 11.42 -18.05 -0.29
CA GLY A 119 12.53 -17.99 -1.23
C GLY A 119 12.28 -18.91 -2.45
N PRO A 120 13.01 -18.69 -3.56
CA PRO A 120 12.87 -19.50 -4.79
C PRO A 120 12.99 -21.01 -4.56
N ALA A 121 13.73 -21.44 -3.53
CA ALA A 121 13.89 -22.86 -3.16
C ALA A 121 12.60 -23.48 -2.57
N GLU A 122 11.71 -22.66 -2.01
CA GLU A 122 10.43 -23.10 -1.42
C GLU A 122 9.29 -23.15 -2.45
N LEU A 123 9.48 -22.53 -3.63
CA LEU A 123 8.52 -22.51 -4.73
C LEU A 123 8.56 -23.79 -5.60
N ARG A 124 9.11 -24.88 -5.08
CA ARG A 124 9.12 -26.16 -5.79
C ARG A 124 7.69 -26.62 -6.06
N PRO A 125 7.41 -27.21 -7.25
CA PRO A 125 6.11 -27.78 -7.53
C PRO A 125 5.79 -28.82 -6.45
N VAL A 126 4.83 -28.51 -5.58
CA VAL A 126 4.36 -29.46 -4.59
C VAL A 126 3.58 -30.51 -5.37
N ARG A 127 4.06 -31.76 -5.41
CA ARG A 127 3.24 -32.89 -5.84
C ARG A 127 2.12 -33.03 -4.81
N HIS A 128 0.97 -32.47 -5.13
CA HIS A 128 -0.22 -32.70 -4.32
C HIS A 128 -0.62 -34.18 -4.44
N PRO A 129 -0.84 -34.89 -3.33
CA PRO A 129 -1.48 -36.19 -3.41
C PRO A 129 -2.85 -36.02 -4.08
N ALA A 130 -3.08 -36.82 -5.11
CA ALA A 130 -4.27 -36.78 -5.95
C ALA A 130 -5.52 -37.25 -5.16
N HIS A 131 -6.06 -36.41 -4.28
CA HIS A 131 -7.23 -36.77 -3.46
C HIS A 131 -8.28 -35.68 -3.31
N ARG A 132 -8.42 -34.79 -4.29
CA ARG A 132 -9.62 -33.94 -4.36
C ARG A 132 -10.08 -33.87 -5.81
N ASP A 133 -11.01 -34.74 -6.15
CA ASP A 133 -11.62 -34.79 -7.48
C ASP A 133 -12.53 -33.59 -7.78
N VAL A 134 -12.81 -32.74 -6.78
CA VAL A 134 -13.63 -31.54 -6.95
C VAL A 134 -12.99 -30.36 -6.20
N LEU A 135 -12.68 -29.30 -6.93
CA LEU A 135 -12.20 -28.04 -6.36
C LEU A 135 -13.40 -27.26 -5.79
N ALA A 136 -13.45 -27.10 -4.47
CA ALA A 136 -14.53 -26.34 -3.84
C ALA A 136 -14.46 -24.84 -4.24
N PRO A 137 -15.60 -24.17 -4.49
CA PRO A 137 -15.64 -22.73 -4.81
C PRO A 137 -14.93 -21.85 -3.79
N SER A 138 -14.89 -22.25 -2.51
CA SER A 138 -14.16 -21.57 -1.44
C SER A 138 -12.64 -21.54 -1.66
N HIS A 139 -12.05 -22.56 -2.30
CA HIS A 139 -10.63 -22.57 -2.65
C HIS A 139 -10.33 -21.57 -3.77
N ILE A 140 -11.21 -21.48 -4.77
CA ILE A 140 -11.10 -20.52 -5.85
C ILE A 140 -11.21 -19.09 -5.29
N ALA A 141 -12.22 -18.83 -4.46
CA ALA A 141 -12.41 -17.55 -3.80
C ALA A 141 -11.21 -17.17 -2.92
N GLY A 142 -10.68 -18.12 -2.15
CA GLY A 142 -9.48 -17.92 -1.33
C GLY A 142 -8.25 -17.58 -2.17
N THR A 143 -8.06 -18.23 -3.33
CA THR A 143 -6.94 -17.92 -4.25
C THR A 143 -7.09 -16.54 -4.84
N LEU A 144 -8.30 -16.14 -5.27
CA LEU A 144 -8.56 -14.79 -5.80
C LEU A 144 -8.32 -13.71 -4.74
N LEU A 145 -8.76 -13.92 -3.51
CA LEU A 145 -8.50 -13.00 -2.41
C LEU A 145 -6.99 -12.90 -2.11
N ASN A 146 -6.28 -14.02 -2.10
CA ASN A 146 -4.82 -14.03 -1.93
C ASN A 146 -4.11 -13.24 -3.02
N ALA A 147 -4.47 -13.43 -4.29
CA ALA A 147 -3.87 -12.71 -5.40
C ALA A 147 -4.09 -11.18 -5.30
N VAL A 148 -5.28 -10.75 -4.86
CA VAL A 148 -5.58 -9.33 -4.72
C VAL A 148 -4.87 -8.69 -3.52
N PHE A 149 -4.79 -9.41 -2.38
CA PHE A 149 -4.39 -8.79 -1.11
C PHE A 149 -2.96 -9.09 -0.65
N LEU A 150 -2.30 -10.11 -1.19
CA LEU A 150 -1.05 -10.61 -0.60
C LEU A 150 0.17 -10.63 -1.54
N GLU A 151 0.02 -10.44 -2.85
CA GLU A 151 1.13 -10.61 -3.80
C GLU A 151 1.82 -9.31 -4.22
N THR A 152 1.25 -8.15 -3.92
CA THR A 152 1.73 -6.87 -4.44
C THR A 152 3.02 -6.37 -3.78
N ILE A 153 3.25 -6.66 -2.50
CA ILE A 153 4.45 -6.21 -1.77
C ILE A 153 5.71 -6.88 -2.30
N GLU A 154 5.68 -8.19 -2.53
CA GLU A 154 6.82 -8.97 -3.00
C GLU A 154 7.29 -8.46 -4.37
N SER A 155 6.36 -8.29 -5.30
CA SER A 155 6.66 -7.77 -6.64
C SER A 155 7.19 -6.33 -6.62
N ASP A 156 6.74 -5.49 -5.70
CA ASP A 156 7.18 -4.11 -5.60
C ASP A 156 8.58 -4.00 -4.98
N VAL A 157 8.91 -4.87 -4.02
CA VAL A 157 10.28 -5.01 -3.47
C VAL A 157 11.25 -5.47 -4.56
N GLU A 158 10.93 -6.53 -5.32
CA GLU A 158 11.77 -7.01 -6.42
C GLU A 158 12.01 -5.91 -7.47
N ARG A 159 10.97 -5.13 -7.78
CA ARG A 159 11.08 -4.00 -8.70
C ARG A 159 12.02 -2.92 -8.16
N LEU A 160 11.91 -2.56 -6.89
CA LEU A 160 12.80 -1.59 -6.25
C LEU A 160 14.24 -2.06 -6.23
N GLU A 161 14.48 -3.34 -5.90
CA GLU A 161 15.82 -3.91 -5.94
C GLU A 161 16.41 -3.88 -7.35
N MET A 162 15.61 -4.15 -8.36
CA MET A 162 16.06 -4.05 -9.75
C MET A 162 16.42 -2.60 -10.13
N VAL A 163 15.59 -1.63 -9.75
CA VAL A 163 15.86 -0.20 -9.99
C VAL A 163 17.12 0.22 -9.25
N ASN A 164 17.30 -0.15 -7.99
CA ASN A 164 18.51 0.17 -7.22
C ASN A 164 19.76 -0.38 -7.89
N ARG A 165 19.75 -1.65 -8.34
CA ARG A 165 20.88 -2.25 -9.08
C ARG A 165 21.17 -1.53 -10.39
N LEU A 166 20.16 -0.99 -11.07
CA LEU A 166 20.37 -0.17 -12.27
C LEU A 166 21.02 1.17 -11.93
N VAL A 167 20.51 1.85 -10.89
CA VAL A 167 21.06 3.14 -10.42
C VAL A 167 22.51 2.99 -9.96
N GLU A 168 22.85 1.90 -9.25
CA GLU A 168 24.23 1.61 -8.82
C GLU A 168 25.22 1.46 -10.00
N ARG A 169 24.74 1.01 -11.16
CA ARG A 169 25.56 0.85 -12.38
C ARG A 169 25.63 2.10 -13.24
N MET A 170 24.84 3.13 -12.96
CA MET A 170 24.87 4.40 -13.69
C MET A 170 26.08 5.23 -13.27
N SER A 171 26.67 5.97 -14.22
CA SER A 171 27.66 7.00 -13.90
C SER A 171 27.01 8.14 -13.08
N GLU A 172 27.84 8.87 -12.34
CA GLU A 172 27.35 10.01 -11.53
C GLU A 172 26.65 11.04 -12.41
N GLU A 173 27.19 11.37 -13.57
CA GLU A 173 26.61 12.28 -14.56
C GLU A 173 25.21 11.82 -15.03
N ALA A 174 25.05 10.50 -15.27
CA ALA A 174 23.77 9.93 -15.68
C ALA A 174 22.73 9.94 -14.55
N ARG A 175 23.14 9.78 -13.28
CA ARG A 175 22.26 9.89 -12.12
C ARG A 175 21.72 11.31 -11.95
N GLU A 176 22.61 12.31 -12.03
CA GLU A 176 22.22 13.71 -11.93
C GLU A 176 21.26 14.12 -13.06
N ALA A 177 21.58 13.73 -14.31
CA ALA A 177 20.71 14.00 -15.45
C ALA A 177 19.32 13.34 -15.35
N SER A 178 19.21 12.18 -14.70
CA SER A 178 17.93 11.47 -14.51
C SER A 178 17.13 11.94 -13.31
N GLY A 179 17.70 12.79 -12.44
CA GLY A 179 17.08 13.22 -11.18
C GLY A 179 16.94 12.08 -10.15
N MET A 180 17.62 10.96 -10.35
CA MET A 180 17.65 9.83 -9.42
C MET A 180 18.71 10.06 -8.34
N ARG A 181 18.31 9.94 -7.08
CA ARG A 181 19.17 10.05 -5.90
C ARG A 181 19.32 8.70 -5.22
#